data_ee39d234808414e39fb5ea5444edf94a
#
_entry.id   ee39d234808414e39fb5ea5444edf94a
#
_cell.length_a   1.000
_cell.length_b   1.000
_cell.length_c   1.000
_cell.angle_alpha   90.00
_cell.angle_beta   90.00
_cell.angle_gamma   90.00
#
_symmetry.space_group_name_H-M   'P 1'
#
loop_
_entity.id
_entity.type
_entity.pdbx_description
1 polymer ?
#
loop_
_entity_poly.entity_id
_entity_poly.type
_entity_poly.pdbx_seq_one_letter_code
_entity_poly.pdbx_strand_id
1 'polypeptide(L)'
;AVQEHPYYGSFGYHVSSFYAPSSRFGTPDDLKALIDAAHGLGLKVIMDLVHSHAVRNEVEGLARYDGSRTLFFHEGPRGDHPAWDSLCFDYGRNNVMHFLLSNCKYWLEVFQFDGFRFDGVSSMLYYNHGLGESFNSYSDYFNGLQDADAMAYLTLANKLIHSVYPDAITIAEEVSGMPGLASPIEDGGFGFDYRLSMNIPDFWT
;
A
#
# COMPACT_ATOMS: atom_id res chain seq x y z
N ALA A 1 2.01 5.40 -9.68
CA ALA A 1 0.68 5.02 -9.17
C ALA A 1 -0.43 5.78 -9.89
N VAL A 2 -1.65 5.20 -9.96
CA VAL A 2 -2.75 5.77 -10.78
C VAL A 2 -3.78 6.53 -9.96
N GLN A 3 -3.72 6.48 -8.64
CA GLN A 3 -4.64 7.20 -7.76
C GLN A 3 -4.44 8.72 -7.88
N GLU A 4 -5.50 9.50 -7.59
CA GLU A 4 -5.43 10.97 -7.70
C GLU A 4 -4.42 11.56 -6.72
N HIS A 5 -3.62 12.50 -7.22
CA HIS A 5 -2.53 13.14 -6.49
C HIS A 5 -2.34 14.59 -6.94
N PRO A 6 -2.07 15.53 -6.01
CA PRO A 6 -2.00 16.96 -6.33
C PRO A 6 -0.69 17.37 -7.01
N TYR A 7 0.39 16.61 -6.79
CA TYR A 7 1.73 16.94 -7.26
C TYR A 7 2.22 15.92 -8.29
N TYR A 8 2.33 16.37 -9.54
CA TYR A 8 2.73 15.52 -10.67
C TYR A 8 4.12 14.88 -10.50
N GLY A 9 5.07 15.61 -9.93
CA GLY A 9 6.42 15.12 -9.67
C GLY A 9 6.52 13.99 -8.63
N SER A 10 5.42 13.64 -7.95
CA SER A 10 5.35 12.48 -7.07
C SER A 10 5.15 11.16 -7.81
N PHE A 11 4.94 11.18 -9.12
CA PHE A 11 4.63 10.00 -9.95
C PHE A 11 3.41 9.20 -9.45
N GLY A 12 2.50 9.85 -8.70
CA GLY A 12 1.31 9.23 -8.11
C GLY A 12 1.51 8.64 -6.71
N TYR A 13 2.71 8.76 -6.13
CA TYR A 13 2.97 8.22 -4.78
C TYR A 13 2.55 9.16 -3.65
N HIS A 14 2.17 10.40 -3.91
CA HIS A 14 1.55 11.32 -2.93
C HIS A 14 0.04 11.37 -3.13
N VAL A 15 -0.63 10.29 -2.79
CA VAL A 15 -2.07 10.13 -3.01
C VAL A 15 -2.88 11.10 -2.15
N SER A 16 -3.83 11.80 -2.78
CA SER A 16 -4.82 12.67 -2.12
C SER A 16 -6.21 12.07 -2.10
N SER A 17 -6.61 11.36 -3.18
CA SER A 17 -7.91 10.69 -3.25
C SER A 17 -7.74 9.22 -3.62
N PHE A 18 -8.03 8.35 -2.67
CA PHE A 18 -7.78 6.91 -2.77
C PHE A 18 -8.80 6.18 -3.66
N TYR A 19 -9.99 6.77 -3.88
CA TYR A 19 -11.09 6.17 -4.63
C TYR A 19 -11.28 6.79 -6.02
N ALA A 20 -10.32 7.57 -6.50
CA ALA A 20 -10.36 8.17 -7.83
C ALA A 20 -9.06 7.91 -8.59
N PRO A 21 -9.12 7.57 -9.89
CA PRO A 21 -7.95 7.62 -10.76
C PRO A 21 -7.56 9.09 -11.00
N SER A 22 -6.28 9.32 -11.31
CA SER A 22 -5.78 10.67 -11.58
C SER A 22 -6.49 11.27 -12.79
N SER A 23 -7.13 12.42 -12.56
CA SER A 23 -7.85 13.19 -13.58
C SER A 23 -6.97 13.72 -14.72
N ARG A 24 -5.64 13.69 -14.53
CA ARG A 24 -4.67 14.16 -15.54
C ARG A 24 -4.50 13.23 -16.72
N PHE A 25 -4.88 11.95 -16.59
CA PHE A 25 -4.62 10.92 -17.60
C PHE A 25 -5.88 10.44 -18.31
N GLY A 26 -7.03 11.01 -18.00
CA GLY A 26 -8.32 10.66 -18.57
C GLY A 26 -9.40 10.52 -17.53
N THR A 27 -10.53 9.98 -17.94
CA THR A 27 -11.68 9.71 -17.09
C THR A 27 -11.58 8.32 -16.43
N PRO A 28 -12.38 8.04 -15.39
CA PRO A 28 -12.51 6.69 -14.86
C PRO A 28 -12.89 5.64 -15.90
N ASP A 29 -13.72 6.02 -16.88
CA ASP A 29 -14.14 5.12 -17.95
C ASP A 29 -13.01 4.84 -18.95
N ASP A 30 -12.10 5.80 -19.20
CA ASP A 30 -10.91 5.57 -20.01
C ASP A 30 -9.97 4.54 -19.34
N LEU A 31 -9.83 4.59 -18.02
CA LEU A 31 -9.04 3.59 -17.28
C LEU A 31 -9.68 2.20 -17.35
N LYS A 32 -11.01 2.10 -17.22
CA LYS A 32 -11.72 0.83 -17.37
C LYS A 32 -11.57 0.28 -18.79
N ALA A 33 -11.67 1.15 -19.81
CA ALA A 33 -11.48 0.75 -21.20
C ALA A 33 -10.06 0.26 -21.48
N LEU A 34 -9.05 0.87 -20.86
CA LEU A 34 -7.65 0.39 -20.93
C LEU A 34 -7.50 -1.01 -20.35
N ILE A 35 -8.08 -1.25 -19.16
CA ILE A 35 -8.01 -2.56 -18.49
C ILE A 35 -8.75 -3.61 -19.32
N ASP A 36 -9.95 -3.30 -19.82
CA ASP A 36 -10.72 -4.20 -20.68
C ASP A 36 -9.96 -4.56 -21.97
N ALA A 37 -9.33 -3.57 -22.62
CA ALA A 37 -8.49 -3.82 -23.78
C ALA A 37 -7.27 -4.71 -23.47
N ALA A 38 -6.64 -4.53 -22.31
CA ALA A 38 -5.54 -5.38 -21.87
C ALA A 38 -6.02 -6.83 -21.64
N HIS A 39 -7.15 -7.00 -20.99
CA HIS A 39 -7.78 -8.31 -20.80
C HIS A 39 -8.13 -8.99 -22.13
N GLY A 40 -8.63 -8.23 -23.13
CA GLY A 40 -8.88 -8.72 -24.48
C GLY A 40 -7.62 -9.25 -25.19
N LEU A 41 -6.44 -8.83 -24.75
CA LEU A 41 -5.14 -9.33 -25.23
C LEU A 41 -4.54 -10.42 -24.33
N GLY A 42 -5.26 -10.86 -23.30
CA GLY A 42 -4.79 -11.87 -22.34
C GLY A 42 -3.75 -11.32 -21.34
N LEU A 43 -3.68 -9.99 -21.17
CA LEU A 43 -2.75 -9.35 -20.21
C LEU A 43 -3.47 -9.11 -18.89
N LYS A 44 -2.82 -9.42 -17.77
CA LYS A 44 -3.25 -9.02 -16.43
C LYS A 44 -2.75 -7.61 -16.13
N VAL A 45 -3.57 -6.84 -15.41
CA VAL A 45 -3.27 -5.46 -15.02
C VAL A 45 -3.17 -5.37 -13.50
N ILE A 46 -1.95 -5.13 -13.00
CA ILE A 46 -1.67 -4.99 -11.56
C ILE A 46 -1.60 -3.51 -11.22
N MET A 47 -2.34 -3.10 -10.18
CA MET A 47 -2.32 -1.73 -9.70
C MET A 47 -1.21 -1.52 -8.67
N ASP A 48 -0.49 -0.41 -8.81
CA ASP A 48 0.45 0.07 -7.79
C ASP A 48 -0.33 0.80 -6.69
N LEU A 49 -0.46 0.18 -5.52
CA LEU A 49 -1.33 0.61 -4.42
C LEU A 49 -0.52 1.24 -3.30
N VAL A 50 -0.77 2.54 -3.04
CA VAL A 50 -0.07 3.31 -2.02
C VAL A 50 -0.92 3.36 -0.75
N HIS A 51 -0.77 2.39 0.15
CA HIS A 51 -1.41 2.36 1.47
C HIS A 51 -0.41 2.56 2.63
N SER A 52 0.85 2.79 2.30
CA SER A 52 1.92 3.09 3.26
C SER A 52 1.82 4.51 3.83
N HIS A 53 1.27 5.45 3.07
CA HIS A 53 1.20 6.87 3.44
C HIS A 53 0.18 7.64 2.60
N ALA A 54 -0.05 8.91 2.94
CA ALA A 54 -0.83 9.86 2.16
C ALA A 54 -0.12 11.22 2.10
N VAL A 55 -0.46 12.01 1.08
CA VAL A 55 0.05 13.39 0.95
C VAL A 55 -0.40 14.27 2.12
N ARG A 56 0.44 15.24 2.52
CA ARG A 56 0.14 16.25 3.55
C ARG A 56 -0.79 17.38 3.07
N ASN A 57 -1.67 17.12 2.13
CA ASN A 57 -2.57 18.11 1.60
C ASN A 57 -3.85 18.19 2.44
N GLU A 58 -4.13 19.37 3.02
CA GLU A 58 -5.29 19.62 3.88
C GLU A 58 -6.53 20.04 3.07
N VAL A 59 -6.38 20.43 1.81
CA VAL A 59 -7.46 20.93 0.95
C VAL A 59 -7.98 19.85 0.02
N GLU A 60 -7.07 19.11 -0.65
CA GLU A 60 -7.41 18.10 -1.64
C GLU A 60 -7.20 16.66 -1.15
N GLY A 61 -6.76 16.47 0.11
CA GLY A 61 -6.41 15.17 0.67
C GLY A 61 -7.11 14.87 1.98
N LEU A 62 -6.63 13.82 2.64
CA LEU A 62 -7.19 13.31 3.90
C LEU A 62 -6.65 14.02 5.15
N ALA A 63 -5.66 14.93 5.01
CA ALA A 63 -4.89 15.43 6.15
C ALA A 63 -5.74 16.12 7.23
N ARG A 64 -6.87 16.76 6.84
CA ARG A 64 -7.86 17.36 7.76
C ARG A 64 -9.29 17.13 7.26
N TYR A 65 -9.60 15.94 6.84
CA TYR A 65 -10.89 15.63 6.21
C TYR A 65 -12.09 15.96 7.11
N ASP A 66 -11.98 15.75 8.42
CA ASP A 66 -12.99 16.09 9.43
C ASP A 66 -12.63 17.36 10.25
N GLY A 67 -11.60 18.08 9.84
CA GLY A 67 -11.03 19.21 10.56
C GLY A 67 -9.93 18.82 11.55
N SER A 68 -9.77 17.53 11.87
CA SER A 68 -8.66 17.02 12.68
C SER A 68 -7.60 16.35 11.80
N ARG A 69 -6.38 16.20 12.33
CA ARG A 69 -5.32 15.40 11.68
C ARG A 69 -5.45 13.90 11.97
N THR A 70 -6.21 13.54 12.97
CA THR A 70 -6.19 12.22 13.59
C THR A 70 -7.32 11.31 13.13
N LEU A 71 -8.14 11.71 12.16
CA LEU A 71 -9.18 10.83 11.63
C LEU A 71 -8.60 9.58 10.98
N PHE A 72 -7.52 9.75 10.18
CA PHE A 72 -6.87 8.67 9.44
C PHE A 72 -5.44 8.39 9.91
N PHE A 73 -4.77 9.37 10.52
CA PHE A 73 -3.34 9.33 10.77
C PHE A 73 -3.02 9.30 12.26
N HIS A 74 -1.83 8.80 12.60
CA HIS A 74 -1.33 8.84 13.96
C HIS A 74 -1.20 10.26 14.48
N GLU A 75 -1.38 10.43 15.78
CA GLU A 75 -1.14 11.69 16.47
C GLU A 75 0.37 11.93 16.68
N GLY A 76 0.76 13.21 16.66
CA GLY A 76 2.12 13.63 16.92
C GLY A 76 3.14 13.17 15.88
N PRO A 77 4.41 13.01 16.26
CA PRO A 77 5.50 12.70 15.32
C PRO A 77 5.34 11.36 14.58
N ARG A 78 4.64 10.39 15.16
CA ARG A 78 4.36 9.10 14.51
C ARG A 78 3.49 9.25 13.26
N GLY A 79 2.68 10.31 13.19
CA GLY A 79 1.84 10.61 12.03
C GLY A 79 2.59 11.24 10.86
N ASP A 80 3.87 11.53 11.00
CA ASP A 80 4.70 12.17 9.99
C ASP A 80 5.79 11.22 9.50
N HIS A 81 5.82 10.93 8.20
CA HIS A 81 6.90 10.14 7.60
C HIS A 81 8.14 11.00 7.38
N PRO A 82 9.27 10.73 8.07
CA PRO A 82 10.40 11.66 8.09
C PRO A 82 11.14 11.77 6.75
N ALA A 83 11.10 10.73 5.92
CA ALA A 83 11.84 10.68 4.66
C ALA A 83 10.99 11.06 3.44
N TRP A 84 9.64 10.95 3.51
CA TRP A 84 8.76 11.08 2.34
C TRP A 84 7.85 12.30 2.39
N ASP A 85 7.98 13.17 3.39
CA ASP A 85 7.12 14.35 3.60
C ASP A 85 5.63 14.01 3.45
N SER A 86 5.19 12.97 4.13
CA SER A 86 3.85 12.39 4.03
C SER A 86 3.27 12.05 5.38
N LEU A 87 2.03 11.58 5.42
CA LEU A 87 1.29 11.22 6.63
C LEU A 87 1.14 9.70 6.73
N CYS A 88 1.36 9.15 7.93
CA CYS A 88 1.29 7.72 8.21
C CYS A 88 -0.08 7.34 8.78
N PHE A 89 -0.73 6.36 8.16
CA PHE A 89 -2.02 5.85 8.61
C PHE A 89 -1.93 5.19 9.98
N ASP A 90 -2.97 5.37 10.79
CA ASP A 90 -3.18 4.65 12.05
C ASP A 90 -3.97 3.37 11.78
N TYR A 91 -3.27 2.31 11.41
CA TYR A 91 -3.88 1.01 11.05
C TYR A 91 -4.64 0.35 12.21
N GLY A 92 -4.39 0.74 13.45
CA GLY A 92 -5.10 0.26 14.63
C GLY A 92 -6.53 0.79 14.75
N ARG A 93 -6.91 1.80 13.96
CA ARG A 93 -8.27 2.36 13.97
C ARG A 93 -9.19 1.60 13.03
N ASN A 94 -10.35 1.21 13.53
CA ASN A 94 -11.35 0.48 12.73
C ASN A 94 -11.79 1.25 11.47
N ASN A 95 -11.97 2.57 11.55
CA ASN A 95 -12.35 3.38 10.39
C ASN A 95 -11.25 3.43 9.32
N VAL A 96 -9.98 3.48 9.71
CA VAL A 96 -8.83 3.43 8.79
C VAL A 96 -8.74 2.05 8.15
N MET A 97 -8.82 1.00 8.96
CA MET A 97 -8.84 -0.39 8.48
C MET A 97 -9.94 -0.59 7.44
N HIS A 98 -11.18 -0.19 7.75
CA HIS A 98 -12.31 -0.26 6.83
C HIS A 98 -12.10 0.56 5.56
N PHE A 99 -11.56 1.77 5.67
CA PHE A 99 -11.29 2.63 4.53
C PHE A 99 -10.31 1.98 3.56
N LEU A 100 -9.18 1.47 4.06
CA LEU A 100 -8.13 0.88 3.22
C LEU A 100 -8.54 -0.49 2.66
N LEU A 101 -9.20 -1.35 3.44
CA LEU A 101 -9.73 -2.63 2.96
C LEU A 101 -10.82 -2.43 1.89
N SER A 102 -11.74 -1.48 2.11
CA SER A 102 -12.77 -1.14 1.11
C SER A 102 -12.15 -0.57 -0.16
N ASN A 103 -11.01 0.11 -0.05
CA ASN A 103 -10.27 0.62 -1.20
C ASN A 103 -9.70 -0.52 -2.07
N CYS A 104 -9.12 -1.56 -1.47
CA CYS A 104 -8.71 -2.76 -2.20
C CYS A 104 -9.90 -3.38 -2.96
N LYS A 105 -11.02 -3.59 -2.26
CA LYS A 105 -12.23 -4.15 -2.87
C LYS A 105 -12.75 -3.29 -4.02
N TYR A 106 -12.77 -1.96 -3.85
CA TYR A 106 -13.23 -1.01 -4.87
C TYR A 106 -12.45 -1.12 -6.18
N TRP A 107 -11.12 -1.16 -6.12
CA TRP A 107 -10.29 -1.26 -7.31
C TRP A 107 -10.43 -2.61 -8.02
N LEU A 108 -10.65 -3.70 -7.28
CA LEU A 108 -10.94 -5.02 -7.87
C LEU A 108 -12.30 -5.05 -8.53
N GLU A 109 -13.38 -4.61 -7.85
CA GLU A 109 -14.75 -4.78 -8.34
C GLU A 109 -15.15 -3.73 -9.36
N VAL A 110 -14.73 -2.46 -9.20
CA VAL A 110 -15.16 -1.35 -10.05
C VAL A 110 -14.28 -1.17 -11.27
N PHE A 111 -12.96 -1.37 -11.13
CA PHE A 111 -12.00 -1.21 -12.21
C PHE A 111 -11.51 -2.55 -12.77
N GLN A 112 -11.72 -3.66 -12.05
CA GLN A 112 -11.33 -5.01 -12.46
C GLN A 112 -9.81 -5.17 -12.64
N PHE A 113 -9.02 -4.55 -11.74
CA PHE A 113 -7.61 -4.88 -11.65
C PHE A 113 -7.42 -6.35 -11.24
N ASP A 114 -6.37 -6.97 -11.74
CA ASP A 114 -6.03 -8.37 -11.44
C ASP A 114 -5.20 -8.54 -10.16
N GLY A 115 -4.99 -7.47 -9.42
CA GLY A 115 -4.24 -7.48 -8.17
C GLY A 115 -3.48 -6.21 -7.91
N PHE A 116 -2.56 -6.27 -6.94
CA PHE A 116 -1.87 -5.10 -6.43
C PHE A 116 -0.38 -5.35 -6.19
N ARG A 117 0.42 -4.34 -6.48
CA ARG A 117 1.75 -4.16 -5.88
C ARG A 117 1.59 -3.15 -4.75
N PHE A 118 1.79 -3.57 -3.51
CA PHE A 118 1.77 -2.70 -2.34
C PHE A 118 3.08 -1.95 -2.23
N ASP A 119 2.99 -0.63 -2.32
CA ASP A 119 4.12 0.30 -2.23
C ASP A 119 4.58 0.48 -0.78
N GLY A 120 5.89 0.50 -0.57
CA GLY A 120 6.50 0.89 0.70
C GLY A 120 6.16 -0.01 1.89
N VAL A 121 6.00 -1.32 1.70
CA VAL A 121 5.63 -2.26 2.77
C VAL A 121 6.63 -2.22 3.93
N SER A 122 7.94 -2.08 3.67
CA SER A 122 8.93 -1.92 4.76
C SER A 122 8.61 -0.75 5.68
N SER A 123 8.16 0.38 5.10
CA SER A 123 7.77 1.56 5.88
C SER A 123 6.55 1.31 6.76
N MET A 124 5.66 0.40 6.37
CA MET A 124 4.48 0.02 7.17
C MET A 124 4.86 -0.90 8.33
N LEU A 125 5.77 -1.83 8.09
CA LEU A 125 6.11 -2.91 9.03
C LEU A 125 6.82 -2.43 10.30
N TYR A 126 7.44 -1.26 10.30
CA TYR A 126 8.28 -0.79 11.41
C TYR A 126 7.90 0.61 11.85
N TYR A 127 7.89 0.85 13.18
CA TYR A 127 7.62 2.17 13.77
C TYR A 127 8.60 3.26 13.34
N ASN A 128 9.84 2.88 13.02
CA ASN A 128 10.86 3.77 12.47
C ASN A 128 10.95 3.71 10.93
N HIS A 129 9.95 3.10 10.26
CA HIS A 129 9.88 2.94 8.81
C HIS A 129 11.04 2.13 8.20
N GLY A 130 11.76 1.34 9.01
CA GLY A 130 12.96 0.63 8.59
C GLY A 130 14.16 1.54 8.33
N LEU A 131 14.07 2.83 8.67
CA LEU A 131 15.13 3.81 8.41
C LEU A 131 16.29 3.64 9.40
N GLY A 132 17.50 3.53 8.86
CA GLY A 132 18.72 3.37 9.66
C GLY A 132 18.91 1.98 10.27
N GLU A 133 18.04 1.03 9.95
CA GLU A 133 18.15 -0.35 10.43
C GLU A 133 18.99 -1.22 9.48
N SER A 134 19.68 -2.18 10.08
CA SER A 134 20.39 -3.23 9.36
C SER A 134 19.87 -4.59 9.81
N PHE A 135 19.28 -5.35 8.92
CA PHE A 135 18.72 -6.66 9.20
C PHE A 135 19.75 -7.75 8.90
N ASN A 136 20.65 -8.01 9.86
CA ASN A 136 21.77 -8.93 9.71
C ASN A 136 21.51 -10.30 10.33
N SER A 137 20.51 -10.41 11.20
CA SER A 137 20.14 -11.62 11.91
C SER A 137 18.63 -11.77 12.00
N TYR A 138 18.16 -13.00 12.20
CA TYR A 138 16.74 -13.28 12.33
C TYR A 138 16.09 -12.53 13.51
N SER A 139 16.83 -12.27 14.59
CA SER A 139 16.34 -11.52 15.75
C SER A 139 16.07 -10.04 15.45
N ASP A 140 16.66 -9.47 14.40
CA ASP A 140 16.49 -8.05 14.07
C ASP A 140 15.07 -7.77 13.54
N TYR A 141 14.41 -8.80 13.01
CA TYR A 141 13.01 -8.70 12.57
C TYR A 141 12.00 -8.75 13.72
N PHE A 142 12.44 -9.02 14.96
CA PHE A 142 11.58 -9.20 16.14
C PHE A 142 12.09 -8.42 17.35
N ASN A 143 12.68 -7.26 17.12
CA ASN A 143 13.30 -6.39 18.14
C ASN A 143 12.31 -5.44 18.86
N GLY A 144 11.00 -5.55 18.56
CA GLY A 144 9.95 -4.71 19.14
C GLY A 144 9.67 -3.42 18.37
N LEU A 145 10.31 -3.21 17.22
CA LEU A 145 10.03 -2.07 16.33
C LEU A 145 8.91 -2.37 15.34
N GLN A 146 8.40 -3.59 15.30
CA GLN A 146 7.36 -4.01 14.36
C GLN A 146 6.01 -3.36 14.70
N ASP A 147 5.34 -2.81 13.69
CA ASP A 147 3.98 -2.31 13.81
C ASP A 147 2.96 -3.45 13.64
N ALA A 148 2.46 -3.96 14.77
CA ALA A 148 1.52 -5.08 14.79
C ALA A 148 0.19 -4.74 14.09
N ASP A 149 -0.24 -3.49 14.13
CA ASP A 149 -1.48 -3.05 13.48
C ASP A 149 -1.33 -3.03 11.96
N ALA A 150 -0.18 -2.55 11.46
CA ALA A 150 0.14 -2.61 10.03
C ALA A 150 0.29 -4.05 9.53
N MET A 151 0.92 -4.93 10.32
CA MET A 151 1.01 -6.36 10.02
C MET A 151 -0.37 -7.00 9.92
N ALA A 152 -1.26 -6.70 10.86
CA ALA A 152 -2.65 -7.17 10.85
C ALA A 152 -3.41 -6.64 9.61
N TYR A 153 -3.23 -5.34 9.28
CA TYR A 153 -3.82 -4.75 8.09
C TYR A 153 -3.38 -5.49 6.81
N LEU A 154 -2.07 -5.69 6.60
CA LEU A 154 -1.54 -6.35 5.41
C LEU A 154 -2.06 -7.79 5.26
N THR A 155 -2.12 -8.53 6.36
CA THR A 155 -2.68 -9.89 6.39
C THR A 155 -4.17 -9.90 6.03
N LEU A 156 -4.96 -8.97 6.60
CA LEU A 156 -6.38 -8.84 6.30
C LEU A 156 -6.63 -8.37 4.87
N ALA A 157 -5.77 -7.48 4.32
CA ALA A 157 -5.86 -7.03 2.95
C ALA A 157 -5.66 -8.19 1.97
N ASN A 158 -4.62 -9.01 2.15
CA ASN A 158 -4.40 -10.21 1.33
C ASN A 158 -5.57 -11.19 1.42
N LYS A 159 -6.05 -11.46 2.64
CA LYS A 159 -7.22 -12.33 2.86
C LYS A 159 -8.47 -11.81 2.15
N LEU A 160 -8.75 -10.49 2.24
CA LEU A 160 -9.88 -9.86 1.56
C LEU A 160 -9.74 -9.94 0.04
N ILE A 161 -8.58 -9.57 -0.49
CA ILE A 161 -8.29 -9.55 -1.93
C ILE A 161 -8.57 -10.93 -2.54
N HIS A 162 -7.99 -11.99 -1.98
CA HIS A 162 -8.18 -13.35 -2.48
C HIS A 162 -9.60 -13.90 -2.22
N SER A 163 -10.33 -13.36 -1.22
CA SER A 163 -11.74 -13.71 -1.03
C SER A 163 -12.66 -13.06 -2.05
N VAL A 164 -12.32 -11.86 -2.54
CA VAL A 164 -13.06 -11.13 -3.59
C VAL A 164 -12.70 -11.67 -4.98
N TYR A 165 -11.42 -11.87 -5.22
CA TYR A 165 -10.90 -12.40 -6.47
C TYR A 165 -9.81 -13.44 -6.19
N PRO A 166 -10.15 -14.75 -6.22
CA PRO A 166 -9.21 -15.83 -5.87
C PRO A 166 -7.93 -15.88 -6.72
N ASP A 167 -8.01 -15.45 -7.99
CA ASP A 167 -6.88 -15.42 -8.93
C ASP A 167 -6.13 -14.07 -8.92
N ALA A 168 -6.43 -13.19 -7.97
CA ALA A 168 -5.72 -11.94 -7.79
C ALA A 168 -4.23 -12.19 -7.49
N ILE A 169 -3.41 -11.22 -7.87
CA ILE A 169 -1.96 -11.26 -7.59
C ILE A 169 -1.62 -10.15 -6.61
N THR A 170 -0.98 -10.50 -5.49
CA THR A 170 -0.51 -9.54 -4.51
C THR A 170 1.01 -9.57 -4.39
N ILE A 171 1.62 -8.39 -4.48
CA ILE A 171 3.07 -8.23 -4.51
C ILE A 171 3.46 -7.21 -3.43
N ALA A 172 4.34 -7.61 -2.51
CA ALA A 172 4.91 -6.67 -1.53
C ALA A 172 6.19 -6.02 -2.08
N GLU A 173 6.23 -4.68 -2.13
CA GLU A 173 7.51 -3.99 -2.24
C GLU A 173 8.11 -3.86 -0.83
N GLU A 174 9.13 -4.67 -0.57
CA GLU A 174 9.69 -4.80 0.75
C GLU A 174 11.20 -5.05 0.67
N VAL A 175 11.99 -4.19 1.33
CA VAL A 175 13.46 -4.17 1.23
C VAL A 175 14.16 -4.73 2.46
N SER A 176 13.48 -4.86 3.61
CA SER A 176 14.11 -5.33 4.85
C SER A 176 14.40 -6.82 4.85
N GLY A 177 13.63 -7.60 4.11
CA GLY A 177 13.71 -9.06 4.12
C GLY A 177 12.81 -9.72 5.16
N MET A 178 11.77 -9.03 5.66
CA MET A 178 10.84 -9.56 6.66
C MET A 178 10.41 -10.98 6.33
N PRO A 179 10.64 -11.95 7.23
CA PRO A 179 10.21 -13.33 7.03
C PRO A 179 8.69 -13.46 6.93
N GLY A 180 8.23 -14.42 6.15
CA GLY A 180 6.81 -14.77 6.09
C GLY A 180 5.93 -13.87 5.21
N LEU A 181 6.45 -12.83 4.54
CA LEU A 181 5.63 -11.97 3.68
C LEU A 181 4.89 -12.76 2.58
N ALA A 182 5.59 -13.61 1.86
CA ALA A 182 5.02 -14.46 0.81
C ALA A 182 4.76 -15.90 1.30
N SER A 183 4.45 -16.06 2.58
CA SER A 183 4.00 -17.34 3.16
C SER A 183 2.50 -17.32 3.37
N PRO A 184 1.83 -18.50 3.31
CA PRO A 184 0.41 -18.61 3.59
C PRO A 184 0.02 -18.09 4.97
N ILE A 185 -1.20 -17.55 5.09
CA ILE A 185 -1.70 -17.00 6.36
C ILE A 185 -1.86 -18.12 7.41
N GLU A 186 -2.28 -19.31 6.99
CA GLU A 186 -2.40 -20.50 7.85
C GLU A 186 -1.08 -20.97 8.45
N ASP A 187 0.04 -20.64 7.82
CA ASP A 187 1.39 -20.92 8.29
C ASP A 187 1.99 -19.74 9.09
N GLY A 188 1.18 -18.73 9.38
CA GLY A 188 1.60 -17.53 10.12
C GLY A 188 2.22 -16.45 9.24
N GLY A 189 2.10 -16.56 7.93
CA GLY A 189 2.57 -15.55 6.97
C GLY A 189 1.57 -14.42 6.73
N PHE A 190 1.95 -13.47 5.85
CA PHE A 190 1.10 -12.33 5.50
C PHE A 190 0.18 -12.59 4.31
N GLY A 191 0.42 -13.68 3.55
CA GLY A 191 -0.43 -14.11 2.44
C GLY A 191 -0.20 -13.35 1.13
N PHE A 192 0.92 -12.64 0.96
CA PHE A 192 1.31 -12.14 -0.36
C PHE A 192 1.73 -13.30 -1.27
N ASP A 193 1.41 -13.19 -2.57
CA ASP A 193 1.88 -14.17 -3.57
C ASP A 193 3.36 -13.97 -3.89
N TYR A 194 3.81 -12.70 -3.92
CA TYR A 194 5.17 -12.35 -4.28
C TYR A 194 5.73 -11.24 -3.40
N ARG A 195 7.05 -11.21 -3.32
CA ARG A 195 7.84 -10.10 -2.78
C ARG A 195 8.83 -9.63 -3.84
N LEU A 196 8.93 -8.31 -4.06
CA LEU A 196 9.96 -7.75 -4.91
C LEU A 196 11.34 -7.92 -4.25
N SER A 197 12.26 -8.55 -4.95
CA SER A 197 13.64 -8.69 -4.51
C SER A 197 14.43 -7.43 -4.91
N MET A 198 14.32 -6.38 -4.09
CA MET A 198 14.94 -5.08 -4.37
C MET A 198 16.48 -5.14 -4.34
N ASN A 199 17.07 -6.17 -3.73
CA ASN A 199 18.51 -6.35 -3.68
C ASN A 199 19.10 -6.88 -5.01
N ILE A 200 18.30 -7.43 -5.93
CA ILE A 200 18.80 -7.95 -7.20
C ILE A 200 19.45 -6.87 -8.07
N PRO A 201 18.83 -5.67 -8.27
CA PRO A 201 19.46 -4.59 -9.02
C PRO A 201 20.82 -4.17 -8.45
N ASP A 202 20.95 -4.17 -7.12
CA ASP A 202 22.18 -3.73 -6.44
C ASP A 202 23.37 -4.67 -6.69
N PHE A 203 23.09 -5.93 -7.03
CA PHE A 203 24.14 -6.90 -7.39
C PHE A 203 24.53 -6.87 -8.86
N TRP A 204 23.79 -6.16 -9.70
CA TRP A 204 24.00 -6.14 -11.15
C TRP A 204 24.63 -4.82 -11.65
N THR A 205 24.81 -3.87 -10.74
CA THR A 205 25.50 -2.59 -10.99
C THR A 205 26.90 -2.62 -10.42
#